data_0eb23cc850ff13b35247bf122a9be54f
#
_entry.id   0eb23cc850ff13b35247bf122a9be54f
#
_cell.length_a   1.000
_cell.length_b   1.000
_cell.length_c   1.000
_cell.angle_alpha   90.00
_cell.angle_beta   90.00
_cell.angle_gamma   90.00
#
_symmetry.space_group_name_H-M   'P 1'
#
loop_
_entity.id
_entity.type
_entity.pdbx_description
1 polymer ?
#
loop_
_entity_poly.entity_id
_entity_poly.type
_entity_poly.pdbx_seq_one_letter_code
_entity_poly.pdbx_strand_id
1 'polypeptide(L)'
;MKKIAAGVILCSSAIFGWNLSGRVVSEAGDGLSGVNISSFNYAGISEMSDSEGNFAISDDVSALVDLKTPAMSVEYDGKTVMFRNVHAAVFKLSLLDALGKVALGKTFDGVSGNLYFDLGNLPRKWKFLCVKIDNRNEVYSLDKKGVLKKAGDPLAILLFSKDGYENATYRMTSENESGVRIAMRLAGTSSAVSSSATWKSSSSNVSSSSVALSSASDGPVDCSGKTLANNTNLTIDGRKVIVKFPNGYTGKEPVPLLVNYHPIGGSADSWANGSQIARSALDDGAIVAFPDGARSPNFGQAWNVGPCCTDADDVAFTKDILGELKDKACVDPKRIYAAGFSMGGGFSNYAGCFLSEYFAAAAPSAFDLSEEIVDAGKCSPARAFPILNFRGTNDNVVPYDGGYSSLVSGKPITFLGARRNFEKWAELDGCSGVSVDRGNGCEYYENCRDGVKVGLCTIHGGGHSEGDGKTGWEFLKRFRLP
;
A
#
# COMPACT_ATOMS: atom_id res chain seq x y z
N MET A 1 12.64 60.99 -1.72
CA MET A 1 13.41 59.94 -2.40
C MET A 1 14.19 59.16 -1.34
N LYS A 2 13.64 58.09 -0.83
CA LYS A 2 14.35 57.13 0.06
C LYS A 2 14.64 55.90 -0.78
N LYS A 3 15.94 55.68 -1.04
CA LYS A 3 16.41 54.45 -1.69
C LYS A 3 16.27 53.31 -0.71
N ILE A 4 15.41 52.34 -1.01
CA ILE A 4 15.36 51.05 -0.34
C ILE A 4 16.43 50.21 -1.01
N ALA A 5 17.47 49.87 -0.27
CA ALA A 5 18.47 48.90 -0.70
C ALA A 5 17.83 47.51 -0.68
N ALA A 6 17.71 46.92 -1.87
CA ALA A 6 17.37 45.50 -1.99
C ALA A 6 18.55 44.68 -1.46
N GLY A 7 18.41 44.13 -0.28
CA GLY A 7 19.33 43.12 0.22
C GLY A 7 19.13 41.84 -0.60
N VAL A 8 20.09 41.54 -1.45
CA VAL A 8 20.22 40.22 -2.07
C VAL A 8 20.57 39.27 -0.94
N ILE A 9 19.56 38.53 -0.42
CA ILE A 9 19.82 37.35 0.40
C ILE A 9 20.33 36.32 -0.60
N LEU A 10 21.64 36.17 -0.67
CA LEU A 10 22.26 34.96 -1.21
C LEU A 10 21.80 33.80 -0.30
N CYS A 11 20.75 33.14 -0.70
CA CYS A 11 20.45 31.81 -0.21
C CYS A 11 21.57 30.95 -0.79
N SER A 12 22.65 30.79 -0.03
CA SER A 12 23.56 29.66 -0.25
C SER A 12 22.68 28.45 -0.22
N SER A 13 22.50 27.78 -1.36
CA SER A 13 22.00 26.41 -1.42
C SER A 13 23.00 25.60 -0.62
N ALA A 14 22.70 25.41 0.68
CA ALA A 14 23.29 24.34 1.43
C ALA A 14 22.85 23.08 0.69
N ILE A 15 23.79 22.48 0.01
CA ILE A 15 23.67 21.11 -0.49
C ILE A 15 23.60 20.29 0.80
N PHE A 16 22.39 19.94 1.22
CA PHE A 16 22.20 19.05 2.35
C PHE A 16 22.58 17.65 1.88
N GLY A 17 23.87 17.35 2.02
CA GLY A 17 24.37 15.98 1.91
C GLY A 17 23.85 15.15 3.08
N TRP A 18 23.60 13.89 2.83
CA TRP A 18 23.35 12.93 3.91
C TRP A 18 24.60 12.05 4.10
N ASN A 19 24.81 11.59 5.32
CA ASN A 19 25.81 10.57 5.62
C ASN A 19 25.29 9.53 6.58
N LEU A 20 25.67 8.28 6.37
CA LEU A 20 25.38 7.14 7.23
C LEU A 20 26.66 6.39 7.54
N SER A 21 26.89 6.12 8.80
CA SER A 21 27.96 5.23 9.21
C SER A 21 27.48 4.21 10.24
N GLY A 22 28.08 3.03 10.20
CA GLY A 22 27.66 1.97 11.09
C GLY A 22 28.47 0.69 10.91
N ARG A 23 27.88 -0.42 11.32
CA ARG A 23 28.50 -1.74 11.23
C ARG A 23 27.52 -2.77 10.72
N VAL A 24 27.91 -3.55 9.73
CA VAL A 24 27.18 -4.74 9.28
C VAL A 24 27.69 -5.95 10.05
N VAL A 25 26.76 -6.75 10.57
CA VAL A 25 27.08 -7.91 11.39
C VAL A 25 26.27 -9.14 10.95
N SER A 26 26.79 -10.32 11.27
CA SER A 26 26.04 -11.57 11.21
C SER A 26 24.99 -11.65 12.34
N GLU A 27 24.11 -12.64 12.31
CA GLU A 27 23.19 -12.92 13.42
C GLU A 27 23.93 -13.23 14.75
N ALA A 28 25.14 -13.79 14.68
CA ALA A 28 25.99 -14.02 15.83
C ALA A 28 26.65 -12.73 16.38
N GLY A 29 26.57 -11.62 15.64
CA GLY A 29 27.12 -10.33 16.02
C GLY A 29 28.50 -10.05 15.48
N ASP A 30 29.13 -10.98 14.72
CA ASP A 30 30.41 -10.81 14.10
C ASP A 30 30.36 -9.83 12.93
N GLY A 31 31.37 -8.98 12.77
CA GLY A 31 31.47 -8.04 11.67
C GLY A 31 31.55 -8.75 10.31
N LEU A 32 30.76 -8.27 9.33
CA LEU A 32 30.77 -8.81 7.97
C LEU A 32 31.52 -7.88 7.04
N SER A 33 32.70 -8.32 6.58
CA SER A 33 33.48 -7.59 5.57
C SER A 33 32.92 -7.81 4.16
N GLY A 34 33.18 -6.85 3.25
CA GLY A 34 32.84 -6.99 1.84
C GLY A 34 31.34 -7.05 1.57
N VAL A 35 30.52 -6.42 2.42
CA VAL A 35 29.11 -6.17 2.14
C VAL A 35 29.03 -4.98 1.23
N ASN A 36 28.37 -5.12 0.07
CA ASN A 36 28.10 -4.01 -0.81
C ASN A 36 26.90 -3.21 -0.29
N ILE A 37 27.12 -1.94 -0.03
CA ILE A 37 26.10 -0.98 0.41
C ILE A 37 25.86 -0.01 -0.73
N SER A 38 24.65 -0.01 -1.30
CA SER A 38 24.28 0.84 -2.43
C SER A 38 23.04 1.63 -2.12
N SER A 39 22.96 2.87 -2.63
CA SER A 39 21.75 3.67 -2.51
C SER A 39 20.71 3.25 -3.54
N PHE A 40 19.47 3.03 -3.10
CA PHE A 40 18.35 2.67 -3.97
C PHE A 40 17.80 3.87 -4.73
N ASN A 41 17.85 5.05 -4.13
CA ASN A 41 17.28 6.28 -4.68
C ASN A 41 18.32 7.28 -5.22
N TYR A 42 19.63 6.97 -5.10
CA TYR A 42 20.73 7.79 -5.68
C TYR A 42 21.64 6.89 -6.50
N ALA A 43 21.49 6.95 -7.82
CA ALA A 43 22.28 6.10 -8.73
C ALA A 43 23.78 6.43 -8.62
N GLY A 44 24.62 5.39 -8.54
CA GLY A 44 26.08 5.52 -8.52
C GLY A 44 26.70 5.70 -7.12
N ILE A 45 25.89 5.78 -6.07
CA ILE A 45 26.41 5.81 -4.69
C ILE A 45 26.47 4.38 -4.16
N SER A 46 27.68 3.92 -3.92
CA SER A 46 27.92 2.61 -3.28
C SER A 46 29.23 2.60 -2.52
N GLU A 47 29.30 1.76 -1.47
CA GLU A 47 30.45 1.57 -0.60
C GLU A 47 30.55 0.10 -0.19
N MET A 48 31.70 -0.32 0.35
CA MET A 48 31.92 -1.68 0.84
C MET A 48 32.27 -1.65 2.33
N SER A 49 31.73 -2.57 3.12
CA SER A 49 32.14 -2.70 4.50
C SER A 49 33.59 -3.23 4.60
N ASP A 50 34.34 -2.71 5.59
CA ASP A 50 35.73 -3.10 5.88
C ASP A 50 35.86 -4.51 6.51
N SER A 51 37.09 -4.89 6.89
CA SER A 51 37.37 -6.18 7.50
C SER A 51 36.64 -6.45 8.80
N GLU A 52 36.21 -5.42 9.50
CA GLU A 52 35.47 -5.47 10.76
C GLU A 52 33.96 -5.27 10.59
N GLY A 53 33.51 -5.08 9.37
CA GLY A 53 32.10 -4.81 9.00
C GLY A 53 31.71 -3.35 9.11
N ASN A 54 32.64 -2.42 9.40
CA ASN A 54 32.28 -1.00 9.45
C ASN A 54 32.09 -0.43 8.05
N PHE A 55 31.24 0.57 7.95
CA PHE A 55 30.99 1.31 6.70
C PHE A 55 30.71 2.78 6.99
N ALA A 56 30.98 3.63 5.97
CA ALA A 56 30.56 5.01 5.94
C ALA A 56 30.21 5.36 4.50
N ILE A 57 28.97 5.77 4.25
CA ILE A 57 28.45 6.11 2.93
C ILE A 57 27.76 7.47 2.99
N SER A 58 27.94 8.29 1.97
CA SER A 58 27.34 9.63 1.88
C SER A 58 26.96 9.94 0.45
N ASP A 59 26.09 10.94 0.27
CA ASP A 59 25.82 11.53 -1.03
C ASP A 59 26.78 12.70 -1.33
N ASP A 60 27.95 12.71 -0.73
CA ASP A 60 28.96 13.72 -1.00
C ASP A 60 29.42 13.63 -2.48
N VAL A 61 28.58 14.20 -3.35
CA VAL A 61 28.77 14.28 -4.80
C VAL A 61 29.77 15.39 -5.12
N SER A 62 30.85 15.50 -4.36
CA SER A 62 31.93 16.44 -4.67
C SER A 62 32.75 16.04 -5.90
N ALA A 63 32.40 14.96 -6.57
CA ALA A 63 33.21 14.45 -7.66
C ALA A 63 32.46 14.00 -8.92
N LEU A 64 31.41 14.56 -9.38
CA LEU A 64 30.91 14.39 -10.77
C LEU A 64 29.54 15.05 -11.01
N VAL A 65 29.36 16.28 -10.63
CA VAL A 65 28.36 17.11 -11.30
C VAL A 65 29.08 17.92 -12.35
N ASP A 66 28.81 17.62 -13.60
CA ASP A 66 29.16 18.51 -14.71
C ASP A 66 28.50 19.87 -14.44
N LEU A 67 29.32 20.84 -14.01
CA LEU A 67 28.94 22.16 -13.53
C LEU A 67 28.25 23.06 -14.60
N LYS A 68 27.61 22.52 -15.62
CA LYS A 68 27.05 23.26 -16.75
C LYS A 68 25.55 23.47 -16.77
N THR A 69 24.78 22.81 -15.91
CA THR A 69 23.32 23.05 -15.83
C THR A 69 22.91 23.35 -14.40
N PRO A 70 22.42 24.57 -14.11
CA PRO A 70 21.89 24.92 -12.80
C PRO A 70 20.72 23.98 -12.46
N ALA A 71 20.68 23.44 -11.24
CA ALA A 71 19.59 22.62 -10.77
C ALA A 71 18.24 23.34 -10.89
N MET A 72 17.19 22.61 -11.26
CA MET A 72 15.84 23.17 -11.25
C MET A 72 15.48 23.66 -9.85
N SER A 73 14.89 24.85 -9.78
CA SER A 73 14.31 25.37 -8.53
C SER A 73 12.82 25.68 -8.71
N VAL A 74 12.06 25.59 -7.60
CA VAL A 74 10.63 25.88 -7.57
C VAL A 74 10.38 26.98 -6.56
N GLU A 75 9.69 28.04 -7.00
CA GLU A 75 9.32 29.19 -6.18
C GLU A 75 7.81 29.41 -6.27
N TYR A 76 7.20 29.92 -5.20
CA TYR A 76 5.79 30.29 -5.16
C TYR A 76 5.64 31.64 -4.44
N ASP A 77 5.00 32.61 -5.09
CA ASP A 77 4.82 33.98 -4.60
C ASP A 77 3.43 34.24 -3.99
N GLY A 78 2.60 33.19 -3.83
CA GLY A 78 1.21 33.30 -3.38
C GLY A 78 0.19 33.33 -4.53
N LYS A 79 0.64 33.51 -5.77
CA LYS A 79 -0.19 33.54 -6.97
C LYS A 79 0.39 32.70 -8.11
N THR A 80 1.70 32.75 -8.30
CA THR A 80 2.40 32.09 -9.41
C THR A 80 3.40 31.06 -8.89
N VAL A 81 3.37 29.85 -9.44
CA VAL A 81 4.45 28.89 -9.28
C VAL A 81 5.43 29.06 -10.43
N MET A 82 6.69 29.21 -10.09
CA MET A 82 7.79 29.42 -11.02
C MET A 82 8.79 28.27 -10.91
N PHE A 83 9.03 27.59 -12.02
CA PHE A 83 10.11 26.62 -12.16
C PHE A 83 11.24 27.26 -12.96
N ARG A 84 12.45 27.25 -12.41
CA ARG A 84 13.65 27.77 -13.08
C ARG A 84 14.54 26.64 -13.51
N ASN A 85 15.20 26.83 -14.66
CA ASN A 85 16.16 25.88 -15.22
C ASN A 85 15.59 24.49 -15.46
N VAL A 86 14.36 24.41 -15.98
CA VAL A 86 13.75 23.15 -16.37
C VAL A 86 14.37 22.66 -17.67
N HIS A 87 14.85 21.43 -17.67
CA HIS A 87 15.28 20.71 -18.88
C HIS A 87 14.65 19.33 -18.82
N ALA A 88 13.65 19.08 -19.65
CA ALA A 88 12.90 17.83 -19.64
C ALA A 88 12.36 17.50 -21.03
N ALA A 89 12.40 16.24 -21.42
CA ALA A 89 11.67 15.75 -22.58
C ALA A 89 10.16 15.78 -22.34
N VAL A 90 9.74 15.45 -21.12
CA VAL A 90 8.35 15.57 -20.67
C VAL A 90 8.31 16.23 -19.28
N PHE A 91 7.55 17.31 -19.18
CA PHE A 91 7.27 18.01 -17.92
C PHE A 91 5.77 17.99 -17.65
N LYS A 92 5.34 17.34 -16.56
CA LYS A 92 3.94 17.27 -16.17
C LYS A 92 3.74 17.90 -14.80
N LEU A 93 2.79 18.84 -14.73
CA LEU A 93 2.41 19.54 -13.51
C LEU A 93 1.00 19.10 -13.11
N SER A 94 0.78 18.79 -11.85
CA SER A 94 -0.53 18.53 -11.28
C SER A 94 -0.69 19.23 -9.93
N LEU A 95 -1.76 20.01 -9.79
CA LEU A 95 -2.17 20.58 -8.51
C LEU A 95 -3.30 19.75 -7.92
N LEU A 96 -3.15 19.36 -6.69
CA LEU A 96 -4.10 18.52 -5.98
C LEU A 96 -4.69 19.27 -4.78
N ASP A 97 -5.97 19.07 -4.51
CA ASP A 97 -6.59 19.53 -3.27
C ASP A 97 -6.19 18.63 -2.07
N ALA A 98 -6.73 18.91 -0.89
CA ALA A 98 -6.47 18.14 0.32
C ALA A 98 -6.98 16.69 0.25
N LEU A 99 -7.84 16.38 -0.73
CA LEU A 99 -8.44 15.07 -0.96
C LEU A 99 -7.75 14.33 -2.14
N GLY A 100 -6.65 14.92 -2.67
CA GLY A 100 -5.93 14.35 -3.81
C GLY A 100 -6.62 14.56 -5.17
N LYS A 101 -7.70 15.34 -5.24
CA LYS A 101 -8.38 15.62 -6.51
C LYS A 101 -7.57 16.64 -7.31
N VAL A 102 -7.34 16.35 -8.59
CA VAL A 102 -6.62 17.24 -9.49
C VAL A 102 -7.45 18.50 -9.73
N ALA A 103 -6.93 19.63 -9.28
CA ALA A 103 -7.49 20.97 -9.54
C ALA A 103 -6.98 21.55 -10.88
N LEU A 104 -5.75 21.21 -11.24
CA LEU A 104 -5.11 21.60 -12.51
C LEU A 104 -4.10 20.52 -12.90
N GLY A 105 -4.12 20.09 -14.16
CA GLY A 105 -3.10 19.25 -14.77
C GLY A 105 -2.62 19.85 -16.09
N LYS A 106 -1.31 19.92 -16.31
CA LYS A 106 -0.70 20.35 -17.57
C LYS A 106 0.50 19.47 -17.91
N THR A 107 0.66 19.17 -19.18
CA THR A 107 1.81 18.44 -19.72
C THR A 107 2.47 19.27 -20.80
N PHE A 108 3.79 19.27 -20.83
CA PHE A 108 4.63 19.99 -21.79
C PHE A 108 5.72 19.05 -22.28
N ASP A 109 5.94 19.04 -23.57
CA ASP A 109 6.98 18.22 -24.21
C ASP A 109 8.14 19.13 -24.63
N GLY A 110 9.37 18.65 -24.49
CA GLY A 110 10.58 19.33 -24.94
C GLY A 110 10.83 20.68 -24.23
N VAL A 111 10.74 20.72 -22.90
CA VAL A 111 10.90 21.95 -22.11
C VAL A 111 12.35 22.28 -21.87
N SER A 112 12.75 23.54 -22.12
CA SER A 112 14.05 24.09 -21.77
C SER A 112 13.89 25.55 -21.31
N GLY A 113 14.26 25.84 -20.07
CA GLY A 113 14.21 27.20 -19.49
C GLY A 113 13.25 27.32 -18.30
N ASN A 114 12.64 28.51 -18.15
CA ASN A 114 11.77 28.79 -17.02
C ASN A 114 10.29 28.61 -17.39
N LEU A 115 9.52 28.00 -16.49
CA LEU A 115 8.08 27.84 -16.62
C LEU A 115 7.34 28.63 -15.54
N TYR A 116 6.24 29.28 -15.92
CA TYR A 116 5.42 30.09 -15.02
C TYR A 116 3.97 29.64 -15.08
N PHE A 117 3.37 29.41 -13.91
CA PHE A 117 1.96 29.01 -13.79
C PHE A 117 1.21 29.97 -12.88
N ASP A 118 0.37 30.81 -13.48
CA ASP A 118 -0.54 31.67 -12.71
C ASP A 118 -1.67 30.83 -12.12
N LEU A 119 -1.77 30.80 -10.80
CA LEU A 119 -2.75 30.08 -10.01
C LEU A 119 -3.85 31.01 -9.47
N GLY A 120 -3.84 32.31 -9.85
CA GLY A 120 -4.73 33.33 -9.29
C GLY A 120 -6.23 33.10 -9.51
N ASN A 121 -6.59 32.28 -10.51
CA ASN A 121 -7.97 31.93 -10.83
C ASN A 121 -8.39 30.52 -10.36
N LEU A 122 -7.50 29.81 -9.66
CA LEU A 122 -7.83 28.47 -9.16
C LEU A 122 -8.58 28.56 -7.83
N PRO A 123 -9.49 27.62 -7.54
CA PRO A 123 -10.12 27.54 -6.24
C PRO A 123 -9.04 27.41 -5.18
N ARG A 124 -9.09 28.25 -4.14
CA ARG A 124 -8.07 28.35 -3.06
C ARG A 124 -7.88 27.07 -2.21
N LYS A 125 -8.15 25.89 -2.76
CA LYS A 125 -8.19 24.62 -2.04
C LYS A 125 -7.07 23.63 -2.39
N TRP A 126 -6.20 23.96 -3.35
CA TRP A 126 -5.06 23.10 -3.62
C TRP A 126 -4.05 23.13 -2.47
N LYS A 127 -3.44 22.00 -2.20
CA LYS A 127 -2.45 21.84 -1.12
C LYS A 127 -1.17 21.16 -1.55
N PHE A 128 -1.21 20.44 -2.66
CA PHE A 128 -0.05 19.72 -3.17
C PHE A 128 0.21 20.10 -4.63
N LEU A 129 1.48 20.25 -4.94
CA LEU A 129 1.99 20.45 -6.29
C LEU A 129 2.85 19.23 -6.62
N CYS A 130 2.40 18.42 -7.56
CA CYS A 130 3.14 17.27 -8.08
C CYS A 130 3.74 17.64 -9.43
N VAL A 131 5.02 17.37 -9.58
CA VAL A 131 5.79 17.66 -10.81
C VAL A 131 6.43 16.35 -11.27
N LYS A 132 6.14 15.95 -12.49
CA LYS A 132 6.88 14.87 -13.16
C LYS A 132 7.80 15.47 -14.19
N ILE A 133 9.07 15.14 -14.09
CA ILE A 133 10.16 15.60 -14.98
C ILE A 133 10.80 14.35 -15.53
N ASP A 134 10.47 14.00 -16.78
CA ASP A 134 10.84 12.73 -17.39
C ASP A 134 10.42 11.55 -16.48
N ASN A 135 11.39 10.85 -15.90
CA ASN A 135 11.17 9.70 -15.01
C ASN A 135 11.22 10.05 -13.51
N ARG A 136 11.33 11.34 -13.14
CA ARG A 136 11.37 11.79 -11.74
C ARG A 136 10.05 12.42 -11.35
N ASN A 137 9.55 12.10 -10.17
CA ASN A 137 8.41 12.74 -9.57
C ASN A 137 8.86 13.58 -8.37
N GLU A 138 8.40 14.81 -8.28
CA GLU A 138 8.64 15.69 -7.15
C GLU A 138 7.29 16.17 -6.60
N VAL A 139 7.14 16.16 -5.28
CA VAL A 139 5.93 16.61 -4.61
C VAL A 139 6.29 17.78 -3.69
N TYR A 140 5.50 18.82 -3.74
CA TYR A 140 5.60 19.97 -2.88
C TYR A 140 4.30 20.17 -2.13
N SER A 141 4.37 20.53 -0.85
CA SER A 141 3.21 20.86 -0.03
C SER A 141 3.19 22.36 0.30
N LEU A 142 1.99 22.93 0.34
CA LEU A 142 1.78 24.30 0.78
C LEU A 142 1.51 24.30 2.29
N ASP A 143 2.38 24.94 3.06
CA ASP A 143 2.20 25.05 4.51
C ASP A 143 1.09 26.07 4.89
N LYS A 144 0.75 26.13 6.18
CA LYS A 144 -0.30 27.05 6.68
C LYS A 144 0.00 28.54 6.46
N LYS A 145 1.26 28.88 6.17
CA LYS A 145 1.71 30.25 5.87
C LYS A 145 1.75 30.52 4.37
N GLY A 146 1.39 29.54 3.53
CA GLY A 146 1.45 29.67 2.07
C GLY A 146 2.85 29.49 1.50
N VAL A 147 3.78 28.86 2.25
CA VAL A 147 5.11 28.55 1.77
C VAL A 147 5.13 27.16 1.14
N LEU A 148 5.66 27.06 -0.08
CA LEU A 148 5.83 25.79 -0.77
C LEU A 148 7.06 25.07 -0.23
N LYS A 149 6.88 23.86 0.27
CA LYS A 149 7.96 22.99 0.77
C LYS A 149 7.98 21.71 -0.02
N LYS A 150 9.15 21.27 -0.44
CA LYS A 150 9.31 19.94 -1.04
C LYS A 150 8.90 18.91 0.02
N ALA A 151 7.95 18.05 -0.30
CA ALA A 151 7.58 16.93 0.56
C ALA A 151 8.79 15.98 0.55
N GLY A 152 9.33 15.69 1.73
CA GLY A 152 10.64 15.04 1.84
C GLY A 152 10.71 13.72 1.08
N ASP A 153 11.67 13.62 0.18
CA ASP A 153 12.23 12.33 -0.20
C ASP A 153 12.79 11.66 1.06
N PRO A 154 12.67 10.34 1.24
CA PRO A 154 13.49 9.65 2.22
C PRO A 154 14.95 9.99 1.91
N LEU A 155 15.70 10.44 2.91
CA LEU A 155 17.07 10.96 2.75
C LEU A 155 17.93 9.96 1.98
N ALA A 156 17.91 8.69 2.35
CA ALA A 156 18.41 7.59 1.53
C ALA A 156 17.75 6.27 1.94
N ILE A 157 17.61 5.36 0.98
CA ILE A 157 17.33 3.95 1.21
C ILE A 157 18.57 3.18 0.77
N LEU A 158 19.19 2.47 1.68
CA LEU A 158 20.41 1.73 1.41
C LEU A 158 20.13 0.23 1.40
N LEU A 159 20.65 -0.43 0.39
CA LEU A 159 20.63 -1.88 0.22
C LEU A 159 21.98 -2.44 0.63
N PHE A 160 21.97 -3.42 1.51
CA PHE A 160 23.13 -4.19 1.95
C PHE A 160 23.05 -5.57 1.33
N SER A 161 24.02 -5.93 0.51
CA SER A 161 24.05 -7.20 -0.20
C SER A 161 25.41 -7.89 -0.08
N LYS A 162 25.40 -9.22 0.10
CA LYS A 162 26.58 -10.05 0.15
C LYS A 162 26.22 -11.48 -0.26
N ASP A 163 27.06 -12.12 -1.06
CA ASP A 163 26.87 -13.51 -1.48
C ASP A 163 26.77 -14.43 -0.25
N GLY A 164 25.77 -15.31 -0.26
CA GLY A 164 25.48 -16.22 0.84
C GLY A 164 24.66 -15.61 2.00
N TYR A 165 24.24 -14.38 1.89
CA TYR A 165 23.40 -13.69 2.87
C TYR A 165 22.11 -13.17 2.24
N GLU A 166 21.06 -13.06 3.04
CA GLU A 166 19.83 -12.33 2.66
C GLU A 166 20.12 -10.83 2.60
N ASN A 167 19.59 -10.15 1.61
CA ASN A 167 19.72 -8.70 1.49
C ASN A 167 19.04 -8.01 2.68
N ALA A 168 19.68 -6.96 3.20
CA ALA A 168 19.08 -6.09 4.20
C ALA A 168 18.92 -4.68 3.63
N THR A 169 17.91 -3.95 4.11
CA THR A 169 17.66 -2.56 3.72
C THR A 169 17.65 -1.66 4.95
N TYR A 170 18.12 -0.44 4.79
CA TYR A 170 18.07 0.59 5.83
C TYR A 170 17.55 1.91 5.22
N ARG A 171 16.60 2.52 5.91
CA ARG A 171 16.04 3.82 5.53
C ARG A 171 16.54 4.87 6.50
N MET A 172 17.20 5.88 6.00
CA MET A 172 17.61 7.03 6.80
C MET A 172 16.42 7.89 7.21
N THR A 173 16.43 8.36 8.44
CA THR A 173 15.39 9.23 9.04
C THR A 173 15.90 10.64 9.32
N SER A 174 17.22 10.83 9.32
CA SER A 174 17.89 12.13 9.48
C SER A 174 19.10 12.23 8.55
N GLU A 175 19.55 13.47 8.25
CA GLU A 175 20.65 13.75 7.33
C GLU A 175 21.98 13.17 7.79
N ASN A 176 22.15 12.99 9.08
CA ASN A 176 23.37 12.44 9.68
C ASN A 176 23.00 11.34 10.68
N GLU A 177 23.34 10.10 10.36
CA GLU A 177 23.12 8.95 11.21
C GLU A 177 24.42 8.18 11.40
N SER A 178 24.75 7.87 12.64
CA SER A 178 26.00 7.17 13.00
C SER A 178 25.74 6.05 14.01
N GLY A 179 26.63 5.06 14.03
CA GLY A 179 26.52 3.92 14.94
C GLY A 179 25.39 2.96 14.60
N VAL A 180 24.88 3.01 13.37
CA VAL A 180 23.81 2.13 12.90
C VAL A 180 24.33 0.69 12.82
N ARG A 181 23.52 -0.26 13.29
CA ARG A 181 23.85 -1.68 13.24
C ARG A 181 22.90 -2.42 12.32
N ILE A 182 23.43 -3.01 11.26
CA ILE A 182 22.70 -3.80 10.28
C ILE A 182 23.03 -5.27 10.47
N ALA A 183 22.03 -6.08 10.83
CA ALA A 183 22.18 -7.53 10.95
C ALA A 183 21.76 -8.21 9.63
N MET A 184 22.63 -9.06 9.08
CA MET A 184 22.34 -9.86 7.88
C MET A 184 22.28 -11.34 8.26
N ARG A 185 21.35 -12.07 7.63
CA ARG A 185 21.13 -13.50 7.81
C ARG A 185 21.80 -14.30 6.72
N LEU A 186 22.28 -15.49 7.05
CA LEU A 186 22.74 -16.46 6.05
C LEU A 186 21.56 -16.94 5.21
N ALA A 187 21.69 -16.88 3.90
CA ALA A 187 20.68 -17.40 2.98
C ALA A 187 20.51 -18.92 3.18
N GLY A 188 19.27 -19.39 3.36
CA GLY A 188 18.95 -20.82 3.46
C GLY A 188 18.94 -21.41 4.89
N THR A 189 19.14 -20.61 5.94
CA THR A 189 18.94 -21.06 7.32
C THR A 189 17.54 -20.70 7.80
N SER A 190 16.56 -21.59 7.61
CA SER A 190 15.27 -21.49 8.29
C SER A 190 15.45 -21.91 9.74
N SER A 191 15.66 -20.97 10.64
CA SER A 191 15.57 -21.19 12.08
C SER A 191 14.59 -20.18 12.65
N ALA A 192 13.50 -20.72 13.18
CA ALA A 192 12.57 -19.95 13.99
C ALA A 192 13.31 -19.38 15.21
N VAL A 193 13.62 -18.11 15.19
CA VAL A 193 14.12 -17.40 16.38
C VAL A 193 13.21 -16.21 16.64
N SER A 194 12.50 -16.31 17.76
CA SER A 194 11.75 -15.26 18.40
C SER A 194 12.66 -14.06 18.70
N SER A 195 12.42 -12.91 18.08
CA SER A 195 13.05 -11.66 18.49
C SER A 195 12.37 -11.16 19.77
N SER A 196 13.01 -11.40 20.91
CA SER A 196 12.66 -10.78 22.17
C SER A 196 13.22 -9.35 22.21
N ALA A 197 12.43 -8.38 21.81
CA ALA A 197 12.61 -7.00 22.24
C ALA A 197 11.94 -6.85 23.60
N THR A 198 12.72 -6.69 24.66
CA THR A 198 12.23 -6.46 26.02
C THR A 198 11.58 -5.08 26.13
N TRP A 199 10.27 -5.04 26.04
CA TRP A 199 9.48 -3.95 26.59
C TRP A 199 8.99 -4.37 27.98
N LYS A 200 9.33 -3.59 28.98
CA LYS A 200 8.73 -3.72 30.31
C LYS A 200 7.28 -3.33 30.20
N SER A 201 6.37 -4.30 30.26
CA SER A 201 4.95 -4.05 30.46
C SER A 201 4.54 -4.51 31.85
N SER A 202 3.84 -3.62 32.50
CA SER A 202 3.13 -3.89 33.75
C SER A 202 2.04 -4.96 33.53
N SER A 203 2.06 -5.96 34.37
CA SER A 203 1.14 -7.09 34.34
C SER A 203 -0.29 -6.69 34.68
N SER A 204 -1.22 -7.04 33.80
CA SER A 204 -2.57 -7.40 34.18
C SER A 204 -2.92 -8.75 33.56
N ASN A 205 -3.19 -9.72 34.42
CA ASN A 205 -3.59 -11.07 34.05
C ASN A 205 -4.92 -11.05 33.31
N VAL A 206 -4.92 -11.41 32.03
CA VAL A 206 -6.11 -11.86 31.33
C VAL A 206 -5.83 -13.28 30.83
N SER A 207 -6.61 -14.22 31.33
CA SER A 207 -6.51 -15.63 30.94
C SER A 207 -6.83 -15.78 29.46
N SER A 208 -5.83 -16.14 28.65
CA SER A 208 -6.02 -16.53 27.26
C SER A 208 -6.54 -17.94 27.20
N SER A 209 -7.85 -18.10 26.97
CA SER A 209 -8.38 -19.35 26.49
C SER A 209 -8.00 -19.49 25.01
N SER A 210 -7.01 -20.35 24.73
CA SER A 210 -6.69 -20.80 23.37
C SER A 210 -7.88 -21.60 22.85
N VAL A 211 -8.71 -20.99 22.00
CA VAL A 211 -9.65 -21.72 21.18
C VAL A 211 -8.84 -22.40 20.07
N ALA A 212 -8.63 -23.70 20.22
CA ALA A 212 -8.09 -24.52 19.15
C ALA A 212 -9.00 -24.41 17.92
N LEU A 213 -8.43 -23.98 16.77
CA LEU A 213 -9.13 -24.08 15.49
C LEU A 213 -9.43 -25.57 15.25
N SER A 214 -10.68 -25.94 15.41
CA SER A 214 -11.17 -27.23 14.89
C SER A 214 -11.11 -27.15 13.37
N SER A 215 -10.36 -28.06 12.74
CA SER A 215 -10.44 -28.32 11.31
C SER A 215 -11.94 -28.38 10.90
N ALA A 216 -12.32 -27.57 9.88
CA ALA A 216 -13.69 -27.59 9.38
C ALA A 216 -14.03 -29.01 8.98
N SER A 217 -15.00 -29.62 9.67
CA SER A 217 -15.47 -30.97 9.34
C SER A 217 -16.11 -30.94 7.96
N ASP A 218 -15.82 -31.91 7.12
CA ASP A 218 -16.49 -32.10 5.81
C ASP A 218 -17.97 -32.50 5.93
N GLY A 219 -18.56 -32.38 7.10
CA GLY A 219 -19.96 -32.61 7.37
C GLY A 219 -20.87 -31.48 6.89
N PRO A 220 -22.17 -31.71 6.75
CA PRO A 220 -23.13 -30.68 6.42
C PRO A 220 -23.11 -29.58 7.47
N VAL A 221 -23.13 -28.30 7.01
CA VAL A 221 -23.19 -27.15 7.90
C VAL A 221 -24.50 -27.14 8.68
N ASP A 222 -24.42 -27.12 9.99
CA ASP A 222 -25.61 -27.01 10.84
C ASP A 222 -26.11 -25.57 10.90
N CYS A 223 -27.26 -25.34 10.29
CA CYS A 223 -27.92 -24.02 10.28
C CYS A 223 -28.96 -23.88 11.40
N SER A 224 -29.12 -24.88 12.26
CA SER A 224 -30.07 -24.79 13.39
C SER A 224 -29.63 -23.72 14.40
N GLY A 225 -30.60 -23.03 14.98
CA GLY A 225 -30.32 -21.97 15.98
C GLY A 225 -29.72 -20.67 15.44
N LYS A 226 -29.52 -20.52 14.13
CA LYS A 226 -29.08 -19.25 13.55
C LYS A 226 -30.17 -18.19 13.66
N THR A 227 -29.79 -17.01 14.19
CA THR A 227 -30.76 -15.96 14.57
C THR A 227 -30.86 -14.85 13.54
N LEU A 228 -29.85 -14.69 12.68
CA LEU A 228 -29.83 -13.64 11.65
C LEU A 228 -30.35 -14.18 10.33
N ALA A 229 -31.45 -13.60 9.84
CA ALA A 229 -32.07 -13.96 8.56
C ALA A 229 -32.48 -12.75 7.72
N ASN A 230 -32.30 -11.53 8.23
CA ASN A 230 -32.69 -10.28 7.56
C ASN A 230 -31.59 -9.24 7.71
N ASN A 231 -31.61 -8.24 6.83
CA ASN A 231 -30.69 -7.11 6.87
C ASN A 231 -30.62 -6.51 8.29
N THR A 232 -29.41 -6.35 8.79
CA THR A 232 -29.16 -5.91 10.18
C THR A 232 -27.90 -5.10 10.31
N ASN A 233 -27.79 -4.37 11.41
CA ASN A 233 -26.59 -3.68 11.82
C ASN A 233 -26.08 -4.33 13.10
N LEU A 234 -24.84 -4.79 13.07
CA LEU A 234 -24.13 -5.31 14.21
C LEU A 234 -23.14 -4.26 14.73
N THR A 235 -22.75 -4.39 15.98
CA THR A 235 -21.61 -3.66 16.56
C THR A 235 -20.61 -4.69 17.05
N ILE A 236 -19.42 -4.70 16.46
CA ILE A 236 -18.32 -5.63 16.76
C ILE A 236 -17.10 -4.76 17.07
N ASP A 237 -16.47 -4.95 18.21
CA ASP A 237 -15.35 -4.11 18.70
C ASP A 237 -15.62 -2.58 18.62
N GLY A 238 -16.85 -2.20 18.92
CA GLY A 238 -17.28 -0.80 18.87
C GLY A 238 -17.43 -0.23 17.45
N ARG A 239 -17.24 -1.02 16.40
CA ARG A 239 -17.43 -0.66 15.00
C ARG A 239 -18.72 -1.25 14.45
N LYS A 240 -19.39 -0.48 13.60
CA LYS A 240 -20.61 -0.92 12.92
C LYS A 240 -20.27 -1.90 11.80
N VAL A 241 -21.08 -2.93 11.66
CA VAL A 241 -21.05 -3.86 10.53
C VAL A 241 -22.47 -3.97 9.98
N ILE A 242 -22.70 -3.48 8.77
CA ILE A 242 -23.97 -3.68 8.07
C ILE A 242 -23.93 -5.05 7.39
N VAL A 243 -24.93 -5.88 7.67
CA VAL A 243 -25.08 -7.19 7.06
C VAL A 243 -26.31 -7.17 6.17
N LYS A 244 -26.12 -7.46 4.89
CA LYS A 244 -27.21 -7.63 3.92
C LYS A 244 -27.36 -9.08 3.54
N PHE A 245 -28.60 -9.52 3.52
CA PHE A 245 -28.97 -10.87 3.13
C PHE A 245 -29.56 -10.89 1.72
N PRO A 246 -29.31 -11.95 0.93
CA PRO A 246 -29.87 -12.09 -0.39
C PRO A 246 -31.40 -12.28 -0.33
N ASN A 247 -32.08 -11.89 -1.40
CA ASN A 247 -33.50 -12.10 -1.51
C ASN A 247 -33.86 -13.59 -1.36
N GLY A 248 -34.86 -13.89 -0.53
CA GLY A 248 -35.29 -15.25 -0.28
C GLY A 248 -34.41 -16.08 0.66
N TYR A 249 -33.43 -15.46 1.32
CA TYR A 249 -32.64 -16.16 2.34
C TYR A 249 -33.52 -16.60 3.50
N THR A 250 -33.45 -17.90 3.84
CA THR A 250 -34.28 -18.51 4.88
C THR A 250 -33.50 -18.88 6.14
N GLY A 251 -32.17 -18.82 6.10
CA GLY A 251 -31.29 -19.28 7.17
C GLY A 251 -31.23 -20.83 7.33
N LYS A 252 -31.81 -21.57 6.41
CA LYS A 252 -31.87 -23.03 6.46
C LYS A 252 -30.78 -23.74 5.64
N GLU A 253 -30.27 -23.05 4.64
CA GLU A 253 -29.22 -23.54 3.76
C GLU A 253 -27.99 -22.66 3.85
N PRO A 254 -26.77 -23.26 3.85
CA PRO A 254 -25.53 -22.49 3.95
C PRO A 254 -25.25 -21.72 2.65
N VAL A 255 -25.04 -20.39 2.77
CA VAL A 255 -24.76 -19.50 1.65
C VAL A 255 -23.37 -18.87 1.75
N PRO A 256 -22.78 -18.41 0.64
CA PRO A 256 -21.51 -17.69 0.68
C PRO A 256 -21.58 -16.40 1.50
N LEU A 257 -20.43 -15.97 2.02
CA LEU A 257 -20.25 -14.66 2.66
C LEU A 257 -19.21 -13.84 1.89
N LEU A 258 -19.53 -12.59 1.57
CA LEU A 258 -18.59 -11.59 1.09
C LEU A 258 -18.37 -10.54 2.19
N VAL A 259 -17.13 -10.31 2.62
CA VAL A 259 -16.77 -9.14 3.42
C VAL A 259 -16.24 -8.08 2.46
N ASN A 260 -16.89 -6.91 2.44
CA ASN A 260 -16.64 -5.87 1.46
C ASN A 260 -16.24 -4.55 2.13
N TYR A 261 -14.98 -4.18 1.95
CA TYR A 261 -14.31 -3.09 2.65
C TYR A 261 -14.44 -1.77 1.87
N HIS A 262 -14.84 -0.69 2.57
CA HIS A 262 -15.03 0.64 1.99
C HIS A 262 -13.71 1.38 1.71
N PRO A 263 -13.70 2.38 0.79
CA PRO A 263 -12.53 3.23 0.55
C PRO A 263 -12.23 4.14 1.75
N ILE A 264 -11.04 4.76 1.76
CA ILE A 264 -10.65 5.73 2.79
C ILE A 264 -11.72 6.83 2.95
N GLY A 265 -12.02 7.20 4.19
CA GLY A 265 -13.04 8.20 4.51
C GLY A 265 -14.48 7.75 4.25
N GLY A 266 -14.67 6.53 3.76
CA GLY A 266 -15.98 5.90 3.60
C GLY A 266 -16.54 5.39 4.93
N SER A 267 -17.61 4.61 4.84
CA SER A 267 -18.25 3.93 5.96
C SER A 267 -19.04 2.74 5.48
N ALA A 268 -19.46 1.87 6.41
CA ALA A 268 -20.41 0.81 6.11
C ALA A 268 -21.66 1.34 5.39
N ASP A 269 -22.22 2.47 5.86
CA ASP A 269 -23.43 3.07 5.28
C ASP A 269 -23.23 3.53 3.82
N SER A 270 -22.13 4.23 3.56
CA SER A 270 -21.86 4.73 2.20
C SER A 270 -21.57 3.59 1.23
N TRP A 271 -20.87 2.55 1.70
CA TRP A 271 -20.41 1.48 0.84
C TRP A 271 -21.46 0.39 0.60
N ALA A 272 -22.33 0.14 1.56
CA ALA A 272 -23.40 -0.85 1.45
C ALA A 272 -24.37 -0.63 0.27
N ASN A 273 -24.45 0.60 -0.26
CA ASN A 273 -25.29 0.94 -1.40
C ASN A 273 -24.49 1.24 -2.68
N GLY A 274 -23.16 1.39 -2.59
CA GLY A 274 -22.30 1.83 -3.71
C GLY A 274 -21.61 0.69 -4.46
N SER A 275 -21.25 -0.40 -3.79
CA SER A 275 -20.41 -1.45 -4.35
C SER A 275 -21.10 -2.30 -5.41
N GLN A 276 -20.41 -2.48 -6.54
CA GLN A 276 -20.90 -3.30 -7.66
C GLN A 276 -20.75 -4.79 -7.39
N ILE A 277 -19.60 -5.21 -6.81
CA ILE A 277 -19.35 -6.62 -6.48
C ILE A 277 -20.31 -7.12 -5.38
N ALA A 278 -20.63 -6.26 -4.40
CA ALA A 278 -21.60 -6.59 -3.37
C ALA A 278 -23.00 -6.84 -3.94
N ARG A 279 -23.40 -6.05 -4.92
CA ARG A 279 -24.68 -6.23 -5.63
C ARG A 279 -24.69 -7.56 -6.36
N SER A 280 -23.63 -7.86 -7.11
CA SER A 280 -23.52 -9.15 -7.82
C SER A 280 -23.54 -10.35 -6.87
N ALA A 281 -22.91 -10.23 -5.69
CA ALA A 281 -22.91 -11.28 -4.67
C ALA A 281 -24.31 -11.50 -4.06
N LEU A 282 -25.02 -10.42 -3.70
CA LEU A 282 -26.38 -10.47 -3.17
C LEU A 282 -27.36 -11.09 -4.18
N ASP A 283 -27.26 -10.68 -5.45
CA ASP A 283 -28.12 -11.19 -6.53
C ASP A 283 -27.89 -12.69 -6.79
N ASP A 284 -26.68 -13.20 -6.50
CA ASP A 284 -26.31 -14.63 -6.64
C ASP A 284 -26.48 -15.42 -5.31
N GLY A 285 -27.13 -14.85 -4.31
CA GLY A 285 -27.50 -15.56 -3.09
C GLY A 285 -26.46 -15.52 -1.97
N ALA A 286 -25.47 -14.63 -1.99
CA ALA A 286 -24.49 -14.49 -0.92
C ALA A 286 -24.94 -13.47 0.14
N ILE A 287 -24.57 -13.69 1.40
CA ILE A 287 -24.59 -12.65 2.44
C ILE A 287 -23.43 -11.70 2.19
N VAL A 288 -23.66 -10.39 2.40
CA VAL A 288 -22.60 -9.38 2.31
C VAL A 288 -22.49 -8.58 3.61
N ALA A 289 -21.29 -8.56 4.17
CA ALA A 289 -20.94 -7.75 5.34
C ALA A 289 -20.14 -6.51 4.92
N PHE A 290 -20.54 -5.33 5.40
CA PHE A 290 -19.88 -4.06 5.18
C PHE A 290 -19.43 -3.52 6.54
N PRO A 291 -18.19 -3.75 6.93
CA PRO A 291 -17.67 -3.23 8.20
C PRO A 291 -17.26 -1.76 8.09
N ASP A 292 -17.35 -1.02 9.19
CA ASP A 292 -16.72 0.26 9.39
C ASP A 292 -15.22 0.10 9.65
N GLY A 293 -14.39 0.89 9.00
CA GLY A 293 -12.96 1.00 9.30
C GLY A 293 -12.71 1.69 10.64
N ALA A 294 -11.46 1.60 11.11
CA ALA A 294 -11.05 2.32 12.31
C ALA A 294 -11.06 3.85 12.07
N ARG A 295 -11.37 4.63 13.11
CA ARG A 295 -11.32 6.09 13.01
C ARG A 295 -9.90 6.60 12.86
N SER A 296 -9.64 7.33 11.79
CA SER A 296 -8.41 8.06 11.56
C SER A 296 -8.63 9.54 11.87
N PRO A 297 -7.73 10.19 12.62
CA PRO A 297 -7.86 11.61 12.94
C PRO A 297 -7.97 12.53 11.73
N ASN A 298 -7.43 12.11 10.60
CA ASN A 298 -7.28 12.98 9.42
C ASN A 298 -8.24 12.64 8.27
N PHE A 299 -8.84 11.44 8.24
CA PHE A 299 -9.53 10.94 7.05
C PHE A 299 -10.88 10.26 7.32
N GLY A 300 -11.43 10.37 8.52
CA GLY A 300 -12.63 9.66 8.89
C GLY A 300 -12.34 8.19 9.22
N GLN A 301 -12.87 7.24 8.45
CA GLN A 301 -12.60 5.82 8.66
C GLN A 301 -11.57 5.30 7.65
N ALA A 302 -10.71 4.38 8.08
CA ALA A 302 -9.62 3.84 7.30
C ALA A 302 -9.28 2.41 7.72
N TRP A 303 -8.50 1.71 6.90
CA TRP A 303 -7.99 0.35 7.13
C TRP A 303 -6.48 0.39 7.35
N ASN A 304 -5.97 -0.53 8.13
CA ASN A 304 -4.54 -0.78 8.24
C ASN A 304 -4.06 -1.56 7.00
N VAL A 305 -3.33 -0.88 6.14
CA VAL A 305 -2.75 -1.46 4.91
C VAL A 305 -1.22 -1.40 4.95
N GLY A 306 -0.65 -1.75 6.10
CA GLY A 306 0.78 -1.76 6.34
C GLY A 306 1.30 -0.43 6.89
N PRO A 307 2.09 0.36 6.13
CA PRO A 307 2.61 1.62 6.62
C PRO A 307 1.52 2.71 6.74
N CYS A 308 0.39 2.51 6.07
CA CYS A 308 -0.77 3.39 6.00
C CYS A 308 -2.00 2.62 6.51
N CYS A 309 -3.02 3.18 7.04
CA CYS A 309 -3.31 4.58 7.28
C CYS A 309 -3.87 4.71 8.70
N THR A 310 -4.04 3.57 9.37
CA THR A 310 -4.34 3.40 10.79
C THR A 310 -3.42 2.33 11.39
N ASP A 311 -3.33 2.29 12.71
CA ASP A 311 -2.59 1.25 13.44
C ASP A 311 -3.55 0.23 14.08
N ALA A 312 -4.82 0.23 13.67
CA ALA A 312 -5.82 -0.71 14.19
C ALA A 312 -5.51 -2.15 13.77
N ASP A 313 -5.84 -3.09 14.63
CA ASP A 313 -5.77 -4.52 14.29
C ASP A 313 -7.02 -4.95 13.50
N ASP A 314 -7.05 -4.57 12.22
CA ASP A 314 -8.17 -4.92 11.33
C ASP A 314 -8.18 -6.41 10.96
N VAL A 315 -7.07 -7.12 11.20
CA VAL A 315 -7.00 -8.58 11.05
C VAL A 315 -7.79 -9.27 12.16
N ALA A 316 -7.58 -8.87 13.43
CA ALA A 316 -8.37 -9.37 14.56
C ALA A 316 -9.85 -9.01 14.39
N PHE A 317 -10.15 -7.74 14.10
CA PHE A 317 -11.52 -7.28 13.84
C PHE A 317 -12.23 -8.08 12.75
N THR A 318 -11.54 -8.41 11.65
CA THR A 318 -12.12 -9.24 10.59
C THR A 318 -12.42 -10.67 11.09
N LYS A 319 -11.54 -11.26 11.91
CA LYS A 319 -11.79 -12.59 12.51
C LYS A 319 -13.04 -12.57 13.41
N ASP A 320 -13.23 -11.50 14.17
CA ASP A 320 -14.40 -11.35 15.04
C ASP A 320 -15.69 -11.21 14.21
N ILE A 321 -15.65 -10.46 13.09
CA ILE A 321 -16.77 -10.41 12.13
C ILE A 321 -17.10 -11.82 11.61
N LEU A 322 -16.08 -12.56 11.19
CA LEU A 322 -16.28 -13.91 10.64
C LEU A 322 -16.82 -14.89 11.70
N GLY A 323 -16.34 -14.80 12.94
CA GLY A 323 -16.85 -15.55 14.08
C GLY A 323 -18.34 -15.27 14.32
N GLU A 324 -18.66 -13.99 14.54
CA GLU A 324 -20.02 -13.53 14.81
C GLU A 324 -21.04 -13.96 13.70
N LEU A 325 -20.64 -13.79 12.44
CA LEU A 325 -21.51 -14.15 11.31
C LEU A 325 -21.66 -15.67 11.14
N LYS A 326 -20.61 -16.46 11.35
CA LYS A 326 -20.72 -17.93 11.34
C LYS A 326 -21.59 -18.43 12.48
N ASP A 327 -21.56 -17.79 13.64
CA ASP A 327 -22.36 -18.19 14.79
C ASP A 327 -23.83 -17.84 14.61
N LYS A 328 -24.15 -16.70 14.01
CA LYS A 328 -25.51 -16.17 13.95
C LYS A 328 -26.23 -16.31 12.61
N ALA A 329 -25.51 -16.49 11.50
CA ALA A 329 -26.09 -16.69 10.17
C ALA A 329 -25.64 -18.03 9.59
N CYS A 330 -26.45 -18.59 8.68
CA CYS A 330 -26.11 -19.84 8.01
C CYS A 330 -25.12 -19.58 6.87
N VAL A 331 -23.85 -19.37 7.22
CA VAL A 331 -22.73 -19.13 6.31
C VAL A 331 -22.05 -20.45 5.96
N ASP A 332 -21.75 -20.68 4.69
CA ASP A 332 -20.84 -21.76 4.27
C ASP A 332 -19.40 -21.38 4.65
N PRO A 333 -18.77 -22.04 5.64
CA PRO A 333 -17.44 -21.65 6.12
C PRO A 333 -16.35 -21.84 5.07
N LYS A 334 -16.60 -22.59 4.01
CA LYS A 334 -15.68 -22.81 2.90
C LYS A 334 -15.84 -21.78 1.77
N ARG A 335 -16.89 -20.94 1.79
CA ARG A 335 -17.19 -19.93 0.77
C ARG A 335 -17.25 -18.53 1.37
N ILE A 336 -16.14 -18.09 1.94
CA ILE A 336 -15.98 -16.75 2.52
C ILE A 336 -14.97 -15.99 1.67
N TYR A 337 -15.33 -14.78 1.24
CA TYR A 337 -14.58 -13.99 0.28
C TYR A 337 -14.33 -12.57 0.79
N ALA A 338 -13.24 -11.95 0.31
CA ALA A 338 -12.90 -10.58 0.57
C ALA A 338 -12.96 -9.74 -0.71
N ALA A 339 -13.51 -8.54 -0.63
CA ALA A 339 -13.42 -7.55 -1.69
C ALA A 339 -13.40 -6.14 -1.11
N GLY A 340 -13.04 -5.16 -1.92
CA GLY A 340 -13.07 -3.77 -1.54
C GLY A 340 -12.55 -2.85 -2.63
N PHE A 341 -12.72 -1.57 -2.41
CA PHE A 341 -12.31 -0.54 -3.34
C PHE A 341 -11.32 0.42 -2.68
N SER A 342 -10.33 0.91 -3.44
CA SER A 342 -9.32 1.84 -2.96
C SER A 342 -8.62 1.26 -1.71
N MET A 343 -8.60 1.95 -0.59
CA MET A 343 -8.03 1.40 0.66
C MET A 343 -8.69 0.08 1.09
N GLY A 344 -10.00 -0.08 0.89
CA GLY A 344 -10.68 -1.37 1.10
C GLY A 344 -10.17 -2.47 0.14
N GLY A 345 -9.80 -2.11 -1.08
CA GLY A 345 -9.07 -2.98 -2.00
C GLY A 345 -7.68 -3.33 -1.46
N GLY A 346 -6.98 -2.37 -0.88
CA GLY A 346 -5.73 -2.59 -0.17
C GLY A 346 -5.87 -3.60 0.96
N PHE A 347 -6.88 -3.43 1.81
CA PHE A 347 -7.12 -4.38 2.88
C PHE A 347 -7.53 -5.77 2.36
N SER A 348 -8.21 -5.85 1.21
CA SER A 348 -8.50 -7.14 0.55
C SER A 348 -7.24 -7.86 0.07
N ASN A 349 -6.22 -7.14 -0.42
CA ASN A 349 -4.88 -7.69 -0.68
C ASN A 349 -4.24 -8.19 0.64
N TYR A 350 -4.35 -7.41 1.71
CA TYR A 350 -3.87 -7.79 3.05
C TYR A 350 -4.57 -9.02 3.60
N ALA A 351 -5.87 -9.19 3.34
CA ALA A 351 -6.61 -10.39 3.71
C ALA A 351 -5.96 -11.65 3.09
N GLY A 352 -5.46 -11.57 1.86
CA GLY A 352 -4.69 -12.65 1.27
C GLY A 352 -3.39 -12.95 2.03
N CYS A 353 -2.67 -11.92 2.49
CA CYS A 353 -1.42 -12.10 3.22
C CYS A 353 -1.60 -12.69 4.63
N PHE A 354 -2.65 -12.25 5.36
CA PHE A 354 -2.78 -12.49 6.80
C PHE A 354 -4.00 -13.31 7.20
N LEU A 355 -4.95 -13.51 6.29
CA LEU A 355 -6.24 -14.18 6.53
C LEU A 355 -6.55 -15.24 5.47
N SER A 356 -5.54 -15.73 4.75
CA SER A 356 -5.71 -16.76 3.71
C SER A 356 -6.34 -18.05 4.20
N GLU A 357 -6.29 -18.35 5.50
CA GLU A 357 -6.97 -19.49 6.12
C GLU A 357 -8.47 -19.26 6.33
N TYR A 358 -8.93 -18.00 6.28
CA TYR A 358 -10.31 -17.60 6.53
C TYR A 358 -11.07 -17.25 5.26
N PHE A 359 -10.38 -16.75 4.24
CA PHE A 359 -10.96 -16.36 2.96
C PHE A 359 -10.60 -17.35 1.86
N ALA A 360 -11.60 -17.79 1.11
CA ALA A 360 -11.38 -18.67 -0.05
C ALA A 360 -10.70 -17.96 -1.22
N ALA A 361 -11.00 -16.67 -1.43
CA ALA A 361 -10.42 -15.82 -2.47
C ALA A 361 -10.64 -14.34 -2.16
N ALA A 362 -9.94 -13.45 -2.90
CA ALA A 362 -10.16 -12.00 -2.85
C ALA A 362 -10.29 -11.36 -4.23
N ALA A 363 -11.01 -10.23 -4.29
CA ALA A 363 -11.19 -9.40 -5.49
C ALA A 363 -10.96 -7.90 -5.17
N PRO A 364 -9.72 -7.48 -4.93
CA PRO A 364 -9.38 -6.09 -4.67
C PRO A 364 -9.52 -5.20 -5.89
N SER A 365 -9.97 -3.96 -5.69
CA SER A 365 -10.06 -2.93 -6.73
C SER A 365 -9.26 -1.69 -6.38
N ALA A 366 -8.50 -1.17 -7.35
CA ALA A 366 -7.78 0.10 -7.33
C ALA A 366 -6.80 0.28 -6.16
N PHE A 367 -6.08 -0.80 -5.81
CA PHE A 367 -5.01 -0.77 -4.80
C PHE A 367 -4.08 -1.98 -4.97
N ASP A 368 -2.82 -1.83 -4.59
CA ASP A 368 -1.79 -2.88 -4.62
C ASP A 368 -1.30 -3.19 -3.21
N LEU A 369 -0.52 -4.25 -3.06
CA LEU A 369 0.36 -4.41 -1.91
C LEU A 369 1.36 -3.25 -1.86
N SER A 370 1.78 -2.87 -0.67
CA SER A 370 2.86 -1.92 -0.50
C SER A 370 4.22 -2.60 -0.57
N GLU A 371 5.22 -1.89 -1.10
CA GLU A 371 6.61 -2.36 -1.11
C GLU A 371 7.07 -2.66 0.33
N GLU A 372 6.70 -1.82 1.30
CA GLU A 372 7.10 -1.98 2.70
C GLU A 372 6.63 -3.30 3.33
N ILE A 373 5.49 -3.83 2.89
CA ILE A 373 5.00 -5.14 3.37
C ILE A 373 5.72 -6.28 2.65
N VAL A 374 5.93 -6.13 1.34
CA VAL A 374 6.58 -7.15 0.52
C VAL A 374 8.04 -7.28 0.87
N ASP A 375 8.77 -6.15 0.95
CA ASP A 375 10.20 -6.12 1.26
C ASP A 375 10.50 -6.57 2.69
N ALA A 376 9.57 -6.32 3.61
CA ALA A 376 9.67 -6.84 4.98
C ALA A 376 9.32 -8.34 5.10
N GLY A 377 8.98 -9.02 4.00
CA GLY A 377 8.54 -10.42 4.01
C GLY A 377 7.26 -10.68 4.81
N LYS A 378 6.47 -9.63 5.06
CA LYS A 378 5.28 -9.73 5.91
C LYS A 378 4.07 -10.30 5.18
N CYS A 379 4.03 -10.24 3.85
CA CYS A 379 2.99 -10.92 3.08
C CYS A 379 3.38 -12.39 2.89
N SER A 380 2.88 -13.25 3.77
CA SER A 380 3.16 -14.69 3.76
C SER A 380 1.87 -15.49 3.93
N PRO A 381 1.13 -15.72 2.84
CA PRO A 381 -0.10 -16.50 2.88
C PRO A 381 0.15 -17.91 3.45
N ALA A 382 -0.72 -18.37 4.34
CA ALA A 382 -0.62 -19.72 4.92
C ALA A 382 -0.90 -20.83 3.89
N ARG A 383 -1.54 -20.48 2.77
CA ARG A 383 -1.82 -21.35 1.62
C ARG A 383 -1.77 -20.57 0.33
N ALA A 384 -1.76 -21.23 -0.82
CA ALA A 384 -1.98 -20.56 -2.10
C ALA A 384 -3.36 -19.85 -2.08
N PHE A 385 -3.39 -18.59 -2.55
CA PHE A 385 -4.53 -17.70 -2.36
C PHE A 385 -5.06 -17.12 -3.67
N PRO A 386 -6.23 -17.55 -4.15
CA PRO A 386 -6.82 -17.02 -5.38
C PRO A 386 -7.12 -15.53 -5.25
N ILE A 387 -6.64 -14.72 -6.20
CA ILE A 387 -6.83 -13.27 -6.15
C ILE A 387 -7.02 -12.69 -7.55
N LEU A 388 -7.97 -11.75 -7.71
CA LEU A 388 -8.21 -11.00 -8.94
C LEU A 388 -8.17 -9.50 -8.67
N ASN A 389 -7.11 -8.84 -9.12
CA ASN A 389 -6.95 -7.39 -8.97
C ASN A 389 -7.56 -6.64 -10.16
N PHE A 390 -8.26 -5.53 -9.89
CA PHE A 390 -8.78 -4.61 -10.90
C PHE A 390 -8.03 -3.28 -10.83
N ARG A 391 -7.40 -2.85 -11.95
CA ARG A 391 -6.58 -1.64 -11.98
C ARG A 391 -6.81 -0.79 -13.22
N GLY A 392 -7.09 0.49 -13.00
CA GLY A 392 -7.24 1.47 -14.08
C GLY A 392 -5.89 2.06 -14.51
N THR A 393 -5.62 2.14 -15.83
CA THR A 393 -4.34 2.68 -16.33
C THR A 393 -4.21 4.20 -16.16
N ASN A 394 -5.32 4.91 -15.95
CA ASN A 394 -5.35 6.35 -15.68
C ASN A 394 -5.72 6.65 -14.22
N ASP A 395 -5.49 5.68 -13.32
CA ASP A 395 -5.67 5.90 -11.88
C ASP A 395 -4.59 6.88 -11.38
N ASN A 396 -5.04 8.04 -10.93
CA ASN A 396 -4.18 9.12 -10.43
C ASN A 396 -4.12 9.19 -8.89
N VAL A 397 -4.82 8.29 -8.20
CA VAL A 397 -4.81 8.16 -6.73
C VAL A 397 -3.86 7.03 -6.30
N VAL A 398 -4.05 5.86 -6.90
CA VAL A 398 -3.13 4.72 -6.78
C VAL A 398 -2.59 4.45 -8.18
N PRO A 399 -1.41 4.99 -8.55
CA PRO A 399 -0.91 4.90 -9.93
C PRO A 399 -0.77 3.45 -10.40
N TYR A 400 -1.15 3.20 -11.66
CA TYR A 400 -1.07 1.86 -12.24
C TYR A 400 0.35 1.28 -12.19
N ASP A 401 1.36 2.14 -12.42
CA ASP A 401 2.77 1.76 -12.39
C ASP A 401 3.37 1.74 -10.97
N GLY A 402 2.55 2.04 -9.96
CA GLY A 402 2.99 2.08 -8.58
C GLY A 402 3.75 3.34 -8.20
N GLY A 403 4.52 3.23 -7.12
CA GLY A 403 5.36 4.30 -6.61
C GLY A 403 4.92 4.90 -5.29
N TYR A 404 5.73 5.81 -4.78
CA TYR A 404 5.54 6.45 -3.48
C TYR A 404 4.31 7.37 -3.46
N SER A 405 3.55 7.28 -2.38
CA SER A 405 2.40 8.15 -2.10
C SER A 405 2.44 8.64 -0.66
N SER A 406 2.35 9.95 -0.50
CA SER A 406 2.22 10.65 0.78
C SER A 406 0.83 11.23 1.00
N LEU A 407 -0.18 10.72 0.31
CA LEU A 407 -1.56 11.20 0.42
C LEU A 407 -2.07 11.21 1.86
N VAL A 408 -1.60 10.26 2.68
CA VAL A 408 -1.89 10.22 4.11
C VAL A 408 -0.71 10.81 4.87
N SER A 409 -0.90 12.01 5.41
CA SER A 409 0.13 12.75 6.16
C SER A 409 0.68 11.90 7.32
N GLY A 410 2.00 11.77 7.37
CA GLY A 410 2.72 11.01 8.40
C GLY A 410 2.62 9.48 8.26
N LYS A 411 1.93 8.98 7.21
CA LYS A 411 1.80 7.55 6.93
C LYS A 411 1.96 7.28 5.44
N PRO A 412 3.16 7.48 4.88
CA PRO A 412 3.43 7.25 3.47
C PRO A 412 3.35 5.76 3.14
N ILE A 413 3.06 5.45 1.87
CA ILE A 413 3.00 4.11 1.33
C ILE A 413 3.65 4.09 -0.06
N THR A 414 4.39 3.05 -0.38
CA THR A 414 4.90 2.82 -1.73
C THR A 414 4.12 1.68 -2.38
N PHE A 415 3.35 2.00 -3.42
CA PHE A 415 2.58 1.00 -4.14
C PHE A 415 3.48 0.18 -5.06
N LEU A 416 3.30 -1.13 -5.11
CA LEU A 416 4.01 -1.99 -6.07
C LEU A 416 3.74 -1.62 -7.52
N GLY A 417 2.53 -1.14 -7.82
CA GLY A 417 2.00 -1.06 -9.16
C GLY A 417 1.31 -2.35 -9.60
N ALA A 418 0.37 -2.22 -10.50
CA ALA A 418 -0.53 -3.30 -10.89
C ALA A 418 0.21 -4.55 -11.39
N ARG A 419 1.21 -4.34 -12.26
CA ARG A 419 1.98 -5.45 -12.85
C ARG A 419 2.83 -6.17 -11.82
N ARG A 420 3.61 -5.43 -11.01
CA ARG A 420 4.45 -6.03 -9.97
C ARG A 420 3.62 -6.70 -8.87
N ASN A 421 2.45 -6.13 -8.53
CA ASN A 421 1.52 -6.75 -7.60
C ASN A 421 0.98 -8.09 -8.13
N PHE A 422 0.62 -8.15 -9.40
CA PHE A 422 0.17 -9.36 -10.08
C PHE A 422 1.27 -10.44 -10.10
N GLU A 423 2.49 -10.07 -10.48
CA GLU A 423 3.65 -10.95 -10.50
C GLU A 423 4.03 -11.42 -9.08
N LYS A 424 3.93 -10.52 -8.08
CA LYS A 424 4.20 -10.89 -6.68
C LYS A 424 3.20 -11.92 -6.15
N TRP A 425 1.92 -11.78 -6.46
CA TRP A 425 0.93 -12.80 -6.12
C TRP A 425 1.19 -14.13 -6.84
N ALA A 426 1.61 -14.08 -8.11
CA ALA A 426 2.00 -15.29 -8.84
C ALA A 426 3.21 -15.98 -8.20
N GLU A 427 4.19 -15.23 -7.73
CA GLU A 427 5.34 -15.75 -6.97
C GLU A 427 4.89 -16.41 -5.65
N LEU A 428 4.08 -15.72 -4.84
CA LEU A 428 3.58 -16.21 -3.56
C LEU A 428 2.77 -17.51 -3.71
N ASP A 429 2.03 -17.63 -4.80
CA ASP A 429 1.20 -18.81 -5.10
C ASP A 429 1.93 -19.88 -5.91
N GLY A 430 3.24 -19.71 -6.16
CA GLY A 430 4.05 -20.68 -6.88
C GLY A 430 3.54 -20.93 -8.29
N CYS A 431 3.05 -19.89 -8.97
CA CYS A 431 2.58 -20.00 -10.34
C CYS A 431 3.74 -20.23 -11.30
N SER A 432 3.51 -20.99 -12.38
CA SER A 432 4.48 -21.29 -13.41
C SER A 432 3.94 -20.95 -14.81
N GLY A 433 4.87 -20.71 -15.75
CA GLY A 433 4.54 -20.29 -17.10
C GLY A 433 4.27 -18.80 -17.21
N VAL A 434 3.52 -18.42 -18.25
CA VAL A 434 3.13 -17.05 -18.53
C VAL A 434 1.65 -16.84 -18.25
N SER A 435 1.25 -15.62 -17.98
CA SER A 435 -0.17 -15.26 -17.86
C SER A 435 -0.89 -15.44 -19.20
N VAL A 436 -2.17 -15.79 -19.12
CA VAL A 436 -3.05 -16.02 -20.28
C VAL A 436 -4.11 -14.93 -20.31
N ASP A 437 -4.17 -14.20 -21.42
CA ASP A 437 -5.26 -13.26 -21.68
C ASP A 437 -6.59 -14.01 -21.85
N ARG A 438 -7.61 -13.61 -21.10
CA ARG A 438 -8.95 -14.17 -21.13
C ARG A 438 -10.00 -13.19 -21.68
N GLY A 439 -9.53 -12.10 -22.26
CA GLY A 439 -10.37 -11.03 -22.81
C GLY A 439 -10.82 -10.02 -21.74
N ASN A 440 -11.48 -8.96 -22.22
CA ASN A 440 -11.97 -7.86 -21.39
C ASN A 440 -10.89 -7.21 -20.51
N GLY A 441 -9.61 -7.22 -20.97
CA GLY A 441 -8.47 -6.69 -20.22
C GLY A 441 -8.03 -7.54 -19.04
N CYS A 442 -8.54 -8.77 -18.89
CA CYS A 442 -8.20 -9.66 -17.79
C CYS A 442 -7.25 -10.76 -18.24
N GLU A 443 -6.15 -10.90 -17.53
CA GLU A 443 -5.16 -11.95 -17.70
C GLU A 443 -4.93 -12.72 -16.40
N TYR A 444 -4.55 -13.99 -16.50
CA TYR A 444 -4.43 -14.88 -15.34
C TYR A 444 -3.20 -15.76 -15.43
N TYR A 445 -2.48 -15.93 -14.33
CA TYR A 445 -1.69 -17.12 -14.09
C TYR A 445 -2.63 -18.25 -13.67
N GLU A 446 -2.66 -19.34 -14.44
CA GLU A 446 -3.59 -20.44 -14.25
C GLU A 446 -2.93 -21.72 -13.74
N ASN A 447 -1.61 -21.80 -13.83
CA ASN A 447 -0.84 -22.95 -13.38
C ASN A 447 -0.11 -22.59 -12.07
N CYS A 448 -0.89 -22.48 -11.01
CA CYS A 448 -0.42 -22.13 -9.67
C CYS A 448 -0.61 -23.32 -8.72
N ARG A 449 0.07 -23.27 -7.57
CA ARG A 449 -0.04 -24.28 -6.51
C ARG A 449 -1.50 -24.43 -6.08
N ASP A 450 -1.91 -25.65 -5.73
CA ASP A 450 -3.26 -26.01 -5.28
C ASP A 450 -4.39 -25.64 -6.27
N GLY A 451 -4.05 -25.42 -7.55
CA GLY A 451 -5.01 -25.08 -8.60
C GLY A 451 -5.65 -23.70 -8.48
N VAL A 452 -5.07 -22.81 -7.66
CA VAL A 452 -5.52 -21.42 -7.56
C VAL A 452 -5.20 -20.63 -8.82
N LYS A 453 -5.77 -19.44 -8.92
CA LYS A 453 -5.50 -18.50 -10.03
C LYS A 453 -5.19 -17.13 -9.47
N VAL A 454 -4.21 -16.49 -10.08
CA VAL A 454 -3.88 -15.10 -9.84
C VAL A 454 -4.27 -14.30 -11.08
N GLY A 455 -5.06 -13.23 -10.92
CA GLY A 455 -5.58 -12.45 -12.03
C GLY A 455 -5.33 -10.96 -11.89
N LEU A 456 -5.20 -10.30 -13.04
CA LEU A 456 -5.18 -8.85 -13.18
C LEU A 456 -6.15 -8.45 -14.30
N CYS A 457 -7.14 -7.63 -13.96
CA CYS A 457 -7.98 -6.96 -14.95
C CYS A 457 -7.51 -5.51 -15.12
N THR A 458 -6.88 -5.21 -16.23
CA THR A 458 -6.45 -3.87 -16.62
C THR A 458 -7.59 -3.14 -17.31
N ILE A 459 -8.04 -2.05 -16.72
CA ILE A 459 -9.10 -1.18 -17.27
C ILE A 459 -8.39 -0.05 -18.03
N HIS A 460 -8.22 -0.23 -19.32
CA HIS A 460 -7.55 0.76 -20.18
C HIS A 460 -8.30 2.09 -20.19
N GLY A 461 -7.61 3.20 -19.91
CA GLY A 461 -8.20 4.52 -19.75
C GLY A 461 -9.03 4.70 -18.47
N GLY A 462 -9.22 3.64 -17.68
CA GLY A 462 -9.94 3.69 -16.41
C GLY A 462 -9.20 4.49 -15.35
N GLY A 463 -9.94 5.28 -14.57
CA GLY A 463 -9.44 6.02 -13.42
C GLY A 463 -9.52 5.22 -12.12
N HIS A 464 -9.55 5.95 -10.99
CA HIS A 464 -9.70 5.38 -9.65
C HIS A 464 -11.15 4.94 -9.41
N SER A 465 -11.47 3.71 -9.73
CA SER A 465 -12.83 3.15 -9.64
C SER A 465 -12.84 1.69 -9.22
N GLU A 466 -13.99 1.24 -8.69
CA GLU A 466 -14.24 -0.19 -8.47
C GLU A 466 -14.22 -0.92 -9.82
N GLY A 467 -13.70 -2.15 -9.83
CA GLY A 467 -13.72 -3.03 -10.97
C GLY A 467 -15.11 -3.56 -11.30
N ASP A 468 -15.23 -4.30 -12.42
CA ASP A 468 -16.48 -4.95 -12.80
C ASP A 468 -16.93 -5.97 -11.74
N GLY A 469 -18.02 -5.65 -11.06
CA GLY A 469 -18.50 -6.45 -9.93
C GLY A 469 -18.93 -7.84 -10.31
N LYS A 470 -19.46 -8.03 -11.53
CA LYS A 470 -19.86 -9.35 -12.02
C LYS A 470 -18.64 -10.22 -12.27
N THR A 471 -17.63 -9.71 -12.96
CA THR A 471 -16.36 -10.42 -13.21
C THR A 471 -15.68 -10.80 -11.88
N GLY A 472 -15.65 -9.87 -10.91
CA GLY A 472 -15.09 -10.12 -9.58
C GLY A 472 -15.84 -11.23 -8.84
N TRP A 473 -17.16 -11.19 -8.80
CA TRP A 473 -17.96 -12.20 -8.12
C TRP A 473 -17.87 -13.56 -8.82
N GLU A 474 -17.93 -13.61 -10.14
CA GLU A 474 -17.75 -14.82 -10.93
C GLU A 474 -16.37 -15.47 -10.72
N PHE A 475 -15.34 -14.66 -10.43
CA PHE A 475 -14.03 -15.20 -10.05
C PHE A 475 -14.10 -15.80 -8.65
N LEU A 476 -14.58 -15.05 -7.64
CA LEU A 476 -14.58 -15.45 -6.24
C LEU A 476 -15.30 -16.78 -6.00
N LYS A 477 -16.52 -16.92 -6.52
CA LYS A 477 -17.38 -18.08 -6.25
C LYS A 477 -16.86 -19.42 -6.77
N ARG A 478 -15.80 -19.42 -7.60
CA ARG A 478 -15.13 -20.64 -8.10
C ARG A 478 -14.29 -21.33 -7.03
N PHE A 479 -13.91 -20.61 -5.99
CA PHE A 479 -12.97 -21.09 -4.99
C PHE A 479 -13.65 -21.39 -3.68
N ARG A 480 -13.09 -22.38 -2.99
CA ARG A 480 -13.52 -22.81 -1.65
C ARG A 480 -12.28 -23.03 -0.79
N LEU A 481 -12.42 -22.84 0.50
CA LEU A 481 -11.41 -23.29 1.46
C LEU A 481 -11.32 -24.84 1.44
N PRO A 482 -10.12 -25.37 1.62
CA PRO A 482 -9.89 -26.81 1.67
C PRO A 482 -10.67 -27.52 2.78
#